data_1aad672ccf94e9f302b0338ee759e9a5
#
_entry.id   1aad672ccf94e9f302b0338ee759e9a5
#
_cell.length_a   1.000
_cell.length_b   1.000
_cell.length_c   1.000
_cell.angle_alpha   90.00
_cell.angle_beta   90.00
_cell.angle_gamma   90.00
#
_symmetry.space_group_name_H-M   'P 1'
#
loop_
_entity.id
_entity.type
_entity.pdbx_description
1 polymer ?
#
loop_
_entity_poly.entity_id
_entity_poly.type
_entity_poly.pdbx_seq_one_letter_code
_entity_poly.pdbx_strand_id
1 'polypeptide(L)'
;MQVLPAFISTDQEGKDEREFLLDYFKELPDLLSMVFLKGYQWPFDVNKIFGGSSVIDLLVYQETVVKGRRVFLDYRINPGKLGEKEELPYGALIPEARDYLKQAGACFGTPIERLKHMNEPAIHFYQDHHVDLYKERLEIAVCAQQNNGGLSADSWWETGISGLYAVGEVCASHGVTRPGGTALNAGQVGAVRAAEGIRLKKVAQTENTENDFRDADVKETLRKEAFKR
;
A
#
# COMPACT_ATOMS: atom_id res chain seq x y z
N MET A 1 3.34 7.25 8.66
CA MET A 1 4.72 7.74 8.51
C MET A 1 4.84 9.26 8.36
N GLN A 2 3.83 9.95 7.83
CA GLN A 2 3.81 11.42 7.75
C GLN A 2 3.96 12.14 9.11
N VAL A 3 3.63 11.48 10.20
CA VAL A 3 3.84 11.97 11.56
C VAL A 3 5.25 11.71 12.10
N LEU A 4 6.18 11.26 11.27
CA LEU A 4 7.61 11.08 11.54
C LEU A 4 7.90 10.17 12.75
N PRO A 5 7.49 8.88 12.76
CA PRO A 5 7.89 7.94 13.81
C PRO A 5 9.37 7.56 13.68
N ALA A 6 10.00 7.17 14.78
CA ALA A 6 11.35 6.61 14.74
C ALA A 6 11.33 5.16 14.22
N PHE A 7 12.36 4.77 13.48
CA PHE A 7 12.56 3.42 12.96
C PHE A 7 13.59 2.71 13.83
N ILE A 8 13.17 1.75 14.61
CA ILE A 8 14.00 1.01 15.57
C ILE A 8 14.23 -0.40 15.05
N SER A 9 15.47 -0.85 15.07
CA SER A 9 15.85 -2.25 14.83
C SER A 9 16.33 -2.88 16.13
N THR A 10 15.94 -4.14 16.38
CA THR A 10 16.38 -4.95 17.53
C THR A 10 16.85 -6.32 17.06
N ASP A 11 17.52 -7.08 17.93
CA ASP A 11 17.67 -8.51 17.74
C ASP A 11 16.32 -9.25 17.93
N GLN A 12 16.31 -10.58 17.80
CA GLN A 12 15.10 -11.39 17.94
C GLN A 12 14.51 -11.39 19.35
N GLU A 13 15.35 -11.16 20.39
CA GLU A 13 14.95 -11.05 21.79
C GLU A 13 14.46 -9.64 22.17
N GLY A 14 14.45 -8.69 21.23
CA GLY A 14 14.07 -7.30 21.50
C GLY A 14 15.15 -6.47 22.18
N LYS A 15 16.41 -6.93 22.14
CA LYS A 15 17.58 -6.24 22.64
C LYS A 15 18.38 -5.59 21.50
N ASP A 16 19.54 -5.00 21.84
CA ASP A 16 20.44 -4.35 20.88
C ASP A 16 19.68 -3.34 20.00
N GLU A 17 19.01 -2.41 20.67
CA GLU A 17 18.18 -1.39 20.02
C GLU A 17 19.02 -0.34 19.32
N ARG A 18 18.62 0.03 18.08
CA ARG A 18 19.24 1.13 17.34
C ARG A 18 18.29 1.77 16.33
N GLU A 19 18.47 3.05 16.08
CA GLU A 19 17.84 3.76 14.96
C GLU A 19 18.68 3.53 13.68
N PHE A 20 18.47 2.40 13.01
CA PHE A 20 19.31 1.94 11.90
C PHE A 20 19.32 2.87 10.68
N LEU A 21 18.30 3.71 10.49
CA LEU A 21 18.28 4.68 9.41
C LEU A 21 19.36 5.76 9.57
N LEU A 22 19.82 6.05 10.79
CA LEU A 22 20.91 6.98 11.06
C LEU A 22 22.27 6.48 10.54
N ASP A 23 22.44 5.17 10.33
CA ASP A 23 23.64 4.62 9.71
C ASP A 23 23.75 5.06 8.23
N TYR A 24 22.62 5.29 7.59
CA TYR A 24 22.53 5.67 6.18
C TYR A 24 22.38 7.20 6.01
N PHE A 25 21.42 7.81 6.69
CA PHE A 25 21.20 9.25 6.64
C PHE A 25 22.05 9.98 7.68
N LYS A 26 23.01 10.80 7.21
CA LYS A 26 23.93 11.51 8.09
C LYS A 26 23.30 12.75 8.73
N GLU A 27 22.38 13.38 8.01
CA GLU A 27 21.70 14.58 8.45
C GLU A 27 20.26 14.25 8.84
N LEU A 28 19.85 14.71 10.04
CA LEU A 28 18.50 14.46 10.55
C LEU A 28 17.39 15.00 9.63
N PRO A 29 17.49 16.21 9.04
CA PRO A 29 16.50 16.69 8.09
C PRO A 29 16.29 15.79 6.88
N ASP A 30 17.35 15.16 6.36
CA ASP A 30 17.26 14.25 5.23
C ASP A 30 16.51 12.96 5.63
N LEU A 31 16.85 12.40 6.80
CA LEU A 31 16.14 11.25 7.35
C LEU A 31 14.65 11.55 7.51
N LEU A 32 14.31 12.64 8.17
CA LEU A 32 12.92 13.04 8.42
C LEU A 32 12.16 13.27 7.11
N SER A 33 12.79 13.90 6.13
CA SER A 33 12.21 14.12 4.80
C SER A 33 11.91 12.79 4.10
N MET A 34 12.82 11.81 4.16
CA MET A 34 12.60 10.51 3.56
C MET A 34 11.54 9.68 4.30
N VAL A 35 11.50 9.75 5.64
CA VAL A 35 10.43 9.12 6.44
C VAL A 35 9.07 9.71 6.09
N PHE A 36 8.98 11.04 5.93
CA PHE A 36 7.76 11.70 5.46
C PHE A 36 7.36 11.19 4.07
N LEU A 37 8.28 11.24 3.11
CA LEU A 37 8.04 10.81 1.73
C LEU A 37 7.63 9.34 1.65
N LYS A 38 8.16 8.47 2.51
CA LYS A 38 7.74 7.07 2.57
C LYS A 38 6.26 6.92 2.91
N GLY A 39 5.71 7.80 3.73
CA GLY A 39 4.27 7.87 3.98
C GLY A 39 3.46 8.56 2.88
N TYR A 40 4.09 9.41 2.08
CA TYR A 40 3.45 10.24 1.05
C TYR A 40 3.54 9.64 -0.36
N GLN A 41 4.67 8.98 -0.69
CA GLN A 41 4.97 8.40 -2.00
C GLN A 41 4.84 6.87 -2.03
N TRP A 42 4.20 6.29 -1.04
CA TRP A 42 3.89 4.87 -1.03
C TRP A 42 3.15 4.45 -2.32
N PRO A 43 3.39 3.29 -2.92
CA PRO A 43 4.20 2.13 -2.52
C PRO A 43 5.67 2.20 -2.95
N PHE A 44 6.40 1.06 -2.82
CA PHE A 44 7.76 0.89 -3.34
C PHE A 44 7.81 1.17 -4.85
N ASP A 45 8.79 1.94 -5.26
CA ASP A 45 9.05 2.29 -6.66
C ASP A 45 10.56 2.25 -6.89
N VAL A 46 11.02 1.40 -7.81
CA VAL A 46 12.43 1.24 -8.14
C VAL A 46 13.11 2.55 -8.57
N ASN A 47 12.35 3.45 -9.20
CA ASN A 47 12.85 4.76 -9.63
C ASN A 47 13.03 5.74 -8.45
N LYS A 48 12.55 5.41 -7.27
CA LYS A 48 12.65 6.19 -6.02
C LYS A 48 13.63 5.58 -5.02
N ILE A 49 14.51 4.67 -5.44
CA ILE A 49 15.56 4.12 -4.59
C ILE A 49 16.64 5.19 -4.38
N PHE A 50 17.13 5.81 -5.47
CA PHE A 50 18.13 6.86 -5.38
C PHE A 50 17.44 8.24 -5.29
N GLY A 51 17.68 8.93 -4.18
CA GLY A 51 17.07 10.25 -3.91
C GLY A 51 15.58 10.24 -3.59
N GLY A 52 15.01 9.07 -3.30
CA GLY A 52 13.60 8.92 -2.95
C GLY A 52 13.37 7.96 -1.78
N SER A 53 12.11 7.86 -1.37
CA SER A 53 11.72 7.17 -0.12
C SER A 53 11.81 5.64 -0.18
N SER A 54 11.91 5.04 -1.38
CA SER A 54 11.97 3.57 -1.53
C SER A 54 13.29 2.96 -1.02
N VAL A 55 14.31 3.78 -0.76
CA VAL A 55 15.51 3.33 -0.04
C VAL A 55 15.17 2.82 1.36
N ILE A 56 14.16 3.37 2.03
CA ILE A 56 13.73 2.90 3.36
C ILE A 56 13.23 1.45 3.30
N ASP A 57 12.50 1.06 2.23
CA ASP A 57 12.06 -0.33 2.08
C ASP A 57 13.24 -1.29 1.98
N LEU A 58 14.29 -0.90 1.24
CA LEU A 58 15.51 -1.71 1.12
C LEU A 58 16.27 -1.81 2.44
N LEU A 59 16.32 -0.72 3.21
CA LEU A 59 16.97 -0.72 4.53
C LEU A 59 16.18 -1.57 5.53
N VAL A 60 14.84 -1.53 5.52
CA VAL A 60 13.99 -2.43 6.31
C VAL A 60 14.20 -3.88 5.87
N TYR A 61 14.25 -4.16 4.57
CA TYR A 61 14.54 -5.50 4.05
C TYR A 61 15.91 -5.99 4.52
N GLN A 62 16.92 -5.14 4.47
CA GLN A 62 18.27 -5.47 4.93
C GLN A 62 18.29 -5.84 6.42
N GLU A 63 17.59 -5.08 7.27
CA GLU A 63 17.48 -5.40 8.70
C GLU A 63 16.71 -6.71 8.92
N THR A 64 15.53 -6.86 8.32
CA THR A 64 14.62 -7.97 8.62
C THR A 64 15.04 -9.29 7.95
N VAL A 65 15.39 -9.27 6.67
CA VAL A 65 15.64 -10.49 5.88
C VAL A 65 17.13 -10.85 5.87
N VAL A 66 18.00 -9.87 5.62
CA VAL A 66 19.44 -10.16 5.47
C VAL A 66 20.11 -10.33 6.82
N LYS A 67 19.81 -9.45 7.80
CA LYS A 67 20.40 -9.48 9.14
C LYS A 67 19.57 -10.30 10.16
N GLY A 68 18.36 -10.70 9.81
CA GLY A 68 17.47 -11.46 10.70
C GLY A 68 17.05 -10.69 11.95
N ARG A 69 16.94 -9.36 11.87
CA ARG A 69 16.53 -8.48 12.98
C ARG A 69 15.04 -8.18 12.90
N ARG A 70 14.48 -7.61 13.96
CA ARG A 70 13.12 -7.09 14.01
C ARG A 70 13.15 -5.58 13.79
N VAL A 71 12.18 -5.03 13.08
CA VAL A 71 12.07 -3.59 12.82
C VAL A 71 10.72 -3.08 13.30
N PHE A 72 10.75 -1.91 13.93
CA PHE A 72 9.58 -1.28 14.54
C PHE A 72 9.47 0.20 14.18
N LEU A 73 8.24 0.69 14.11
CA LEU A 73 7.93 2.13 14.21
C LEU A 73 7.64 2.47 15.66
N ASP A 74 8.38 3.44 16.20
CA ASP A 74 8.12 3.98 17.53
C ASP A 74 7.46 5.35 17.41
N TYR A 75 6.19 5.43 17.80
CA TYR A 75 5.42 6.67 17.77
C TYR A 75 5.62 7.53 19.02
N ARG A 76 6.31 7.02 20.05
CA ARG A 76 6.51 7.69 21.33
C ARG A 76 7.71 8.64 21.33
N ILE A 77 8.63 8.43 20.41
CA ILE A 77 9.88 9.20 20.30
C ILE A 77 10.07 9.78 18.90
N ASN A 78 10.72 10.93 18.84
CA ASN A 78 11.15 11.54 17.58
C ASN A 78 12.40 10.83 17.02
N PRO A 79 12.53 10.70 15.67
CA PRO A 79 13.77 10.18 15.07
C PRO A 79 15.02 10.99 15.45
N GLY A 80 16.16 10.31 15.57
CA GLY A 80 17.43 10.92 15.93
C GLY A 80 17.55 11.31 17.42
N LYS A 81 16.57 10.92 18.24
CA LYS A 81 16.43 11.37 19.62
C LYS A 81 16.06 10.23 20.56
N LEU A 82 16.70 9.09 20.43
CA LEU A 82 16.44 7.95 21.31
C LEU A 82 16.65 8.38 22.77
N GLY A 83 15.54 8.70 23.47
CA GLY A 83 15.55 9.19 24.85
C GLY A 83 15.57 10.70 25.06
N GLU A 84 15.61 11.53 24.02
CA GLU A 84 15.61 13.01 24.11
C GLU A 84 14.29 13.62 23.66
N LYS A 85 13.90 14.77 24.26
CA LYS A 85 12.66 15.52 23.97
C LYS A 85 12.91 16.81 23.18
N GLU A 86 13.94 16.88 22.37
CA GLU A 86 14.17 18.08 21.56
C GLU A 86 13.19 18.23 20.39
N GLU A 87 12.93 19.48 20.03
CA GLU A 87 12.10 19.82 18.89
C GLU A 87 12.76 19.42 17.57
N LEU A 88 11.97 18.90 16.61
CA LEU A 88 12.47 18.52 15.30
C LEU A 88 12.77 19.75 14.43
N PRO A 89 13.76 19.67 13.54
CA PRO A 89 14.13 20.78 12.65
C PRO A 89 13.16 20.94 11.47
N TYR A 90 11.88 21.20 11.73
CA TYR A 90 10.82 21.28 10.70
C TYR A 90 11.15 22.24 9.57
N GLY A 91 11.84 23.37 9.86
CA GLY A 91 12.22 24.35 8.87
C GLY A 91 13.25 23.88 7.84
N ALA A 92 14.02 22.82 8.17
CA ALA A 92 15.06 22.24 7.33
C ALA A 92 14.58 21.06 6.48
N LEU A 93 13.32 20.66 6.61
CA LEU A 93 12.74 19.58 5.80
C LEU A 93 12.56 20.02 4.34
N ILE A 94 12.45 19.06 3.44
CA ILE A 94 12.05 19.33 2.05
C ILE A 94 10.71 20.09 2.02
N PRO A 95 10.46 20.94 0.99
CA PRO A 95 9.26 21.76 0.93
C PRO A 95 7.96 21.00 1.12
N GLU A 96 7.81 19.84 0.48
CA GLU A 96 6.59 19.01 0.60
C GLU A 96 6.31 18.59 2.03
N ALA A 97 7.33 18.13 2.76
CA ALA A 97 7.18 17.68 4.15
C ALA A 97 6.90 18.86 5.09
N ARG A 98 7.70 19.92 4.94
CA ARG A 98 7.58 21.14 5.75
C ARG A 98 6.20 21.79 5.60
N ASP A 99 5.77 22.02 4.36
CA ASP A 99 4.54 22.75 4.07
C ASP A 99 3.32 21.92 4.44
N TYR A 100 3.36 20.60 4.23
CA TYR A 100 2.31 19.67 4.67
C TYR A 100 2.14 19.69 6.22
N LEU A 101 3.24 19.50 6.96
CA LEU A 101 3.20 19.46 8.42
C LEU A 101 2.77 20.83 9.00
N LYS A 102 3.22 21.93 8.41
CA LYS A 102 2.82 23.29 8.79
C LYS A 102 1.32 23.53 8.55
N GLN A 103 0.82 23.16 7.37
CA GLN A 103 -0.61 23.30 7.05
C GLN A 103 -1.49 22.42 7.92
N ALA A 104 -1.02 21.22 8.26
CA ALA A 104 -1.70 20.32 9.18
C ALA A 104 -1.62 20.76 10.65
N GLY A 105 -0.86 21.83 10.98
CA GLY A 105 -0.62 22.24 12.35
C GLY A 105 0.13 21.21 13.19
N ALA A 106 0.97 20.37 12.55
CA ALA A 106 1.61 19.18 13.15
C ALA A 106 3.13 19.36 13.38
N CYS A 107 3.61 20.59 13.52
CA CYS A 107 5.00 20.92 13.84
C CYS A 107 5.21 21.00 15.37
N PHE A 108 4.92 19.92 16.10
CA PHE A 108 5.03 19.89 17.57
C PHE A 108 5.21 18.46 18.09
N GLY A 109 5.63 18.33 19.34
CA GLY A 109 5.55 17.12 20.18
C GLY A 109 6.16 15.86 19.59
N THR A 110 5.59 14.74 19.97
CA THR A 110 5.97 13.37 19.55
C THR A 110 5.14 12.88 18.36
N PRO A 111 5.57 11.83 17.65
CA PRO A 111 4.78 11.24 16.57
C PRO A 111 3.36 10.83 16.97
N ILE A 112 3.17 10.29 18.19
CA ILE A 112 1.82 9.87 18.64
C ILE A 112 0.92 11.08 18.91
N GLU A 113 1.47 12.18 19.41
CA GLU A 113 0.71 13.42 19.61
C GLU A 113 0.30 14.05 18.27
N ARG A 114 1.20 14.04 17.28
CA ARG A 114 0.90 14.43 15.91
C ARG A 114 -0.12 13.50 15.26
N LEU A 115 -0.01 12.18 15.47
CA LEU A 115 -0.97 11.21 14.95
C LEU A 115 -2.37 11.44 15.55
N LYS A 116 -2.44 11.68 16.85
CA LYS A 116 -3.71 12.02 17.52
C LYS A 116 -4.34 13.27 16.92
N HIS A 117 -3.53 14.32 16.71
CA HIS A 117 -4.01 15.57 16.13
C HIS A 117 -4.50 15.42 14.68
N MET A 118 -3.77 14.64 13.86
CA MET A 118 -4.05 14.54 12.43
C MET A 118 -5.04 13.43 12.08
N ASN A 119 -5.03 12.32 12.82
CA ASN A 119 -5.83 11.13 12.52
C ASN A 119 -6.02 10.24 13.76
N GLU A 120 -6.73 10.73 14.76
CA GLU A 120 -7.05 9.96 15.98
C GLU A 120 -7.74 8.60 15.68
N PRO A 121 -8.64 8.46 14.68
CA PRO A 121 -9.21 7.17 14.33
C PRO A 121 -8.17 6.08 14.00
N ALA A 122 -7.00 6.44 13.48
CA ALA A 122 -5.93 5.45 13.25
C ALA A 122 -5.40 4.85 14.55
N ILE A 123 -5.35 5.61 15.63
CA ILE A 123 -4.94 5.10 16.95
C ILE A 123 -5.96 4.09 17.47
N HIS A 124 -7.25 4.43 17.38
CA HIS A 124 -8.33 3.54 17.78
C HIS A 124 -8.33 2.24 16.97
N PHE A 125 -8.09 2.33 15.65
CA PHE A 125 -7.97 1.15 14.80
C PHE A 125 -6.89 0.16 15.31
N TYR A 126 -5.72 0.66 15.68
CA TYR A 126 -4.68 -0.20 16.26
C TYR A 126 -5.07 -0.73 17.64
N GLN A 127 -5.71 0.07 18.49
CA GLN A 127 -6.20 -0.37 19.81
C GLN A 127 -7.24 -1.48 19.69
N ASP A 128 -8.17 -1.40 18.72
CA ASP A 128 -9.17 -2.43 18.43
C ASP A 128 -8.52 -3.75 17.99
N HIS A 129 -7.29 -3.67 17.45
CA HIS A 129 -6.46 -4.82 17.08
C HIS A 129 -5.40 -5.18 18.13
N HIS A 130 -5.60 -4.75 19.37
CA HIS A 130 -4.74 -5.03 20.53
C HIS A 130 -3.30 -4.47 20.42
N VAL A 131 -3.10 -3.39 19.66
CA VAL A 131 -1.83 -2.65 19.57
C VAL A 131 -2.00 -1.26 20.16
N ASP A 132 -1.38 -0.98 21.29
CA ASP A 132 -1.43 0.33 21.95
C ASP A 132 -0.20 1.18 21.57
N LEU A 133 -0.32 2.03 20.56
CA LEU A 133 0.78 2.88 20.06
C LEU A 133 1.31 3.88 21.11
N TYR A 134 0.60 4.10 22.22
CA TYR A 134 1.11 4.88 23.36
C TYR A 134 2.10 4.10 24.21
N LYS A 135 2.02 2.78 24.22
CA LYS A 135 2.79 1.90 25.10
C LYS A 135 3.82 1.05 24.39
N GLU A 136 3.53 0.65 23.17
CA GLU A 136 4.34 -0.29 22.42
C GLU A 136 4.70 0.21 21.01
N ARG A 137 5.70 -0.42 20.43
CA ARG A 137 6.14 -0.19 19.05
C ARG A 137 5.29 -1.01 18.09
N LEU A 138 5.09 -0.48 16.88
CA LEU A 138 4.46 -1.20 15.81
C LEU A 138 5.52 -1.96 15.01
N GLU A 139 5.51 -3.28 15.09
CA GLU A 139 6.42 -4.11 14.27
C GLU A 139 6.06 -4.02 12.80
N ILE A 140 7.08 -3.87 11.96
CA ILE A 140 6.92 -3.77 10.50
C ILE A 140 7.90 -4.69 9.77
N ALA A 141 7.50 -5.10 8.57
CA ALA A 141 8.38 -5.78 7.60
C ALA A 141 8.01 -5.34 6.20
N VAL A 142 8.92 -5.53 5.23
CA VAL A 142 8.55 -5.42 3.83
C VAL A 142 7.70 -6.61 3.43
N CYS A 143 6.66 -6.34 2.65
CA CYS A 143 5.69 -7.31 2.22
C CYS A 143 5.40 -7.11 0.72
N ALA A 144 5.39 -8.18 -0.05
CA ALA A 144 4.91 -8.17 -1.42
C ALA A 144 3.39 -8.07 -1.42
N GLN A 145 2.87 -6.86 -1.37
CA GLN A 145 1.43 -6.59 -1.33
C GLN A 145 0.73 -7.06 -2.61
N GLN A 146 1.43 -7.01 -3.73
CA GLN A 146 0.93 -7.46 -5.03
C GLN A 146 2.04 -8.20 -5.78
N ASN A 147 1.78 -9.45 -6.17
CA ASN A 147 2.78 -10.29 -6.84
C ASN A 147 2.77 -10.17 -8.37
N ASN A 148 2.00 -9.24 -8.95
CA ASN A 148 1.84 -9.06 -10.40
C ASN A 148 1.47 -10.34 -11.15
N GLY A 149 0.84 -11.27 -10.47
CA GLY A 149 0.32 -12.52 -10.98
C GLY A 149 -1.09 -12.76 -10.47
N GLY A 150 -1.81 -13.71 -11.08
CA GLY A 150 -3.17 -14.03 -10.67
C GLY A 150 -3.83 -15.03 -11.58
N LEU A 151 -5.14 -15.19 -11.43
CA LEU A 151 -5.95 -16.09 -12.23
C LEU A 151 -6.07 -15.54 -13.66
N SER A 152 -5.86 -16.41 -14.65
CA SER A 152 -6.15 -16.06 -16.04
C SER A 152 -7.65 -15.99 -16.26
N ALA A 153 -8.11 -14.91 -16.88
CA ALA A 153 -9.51 -14.68 -17.22
C ALA A 153 -9.63 -14.11 -18.65
N ASP A 154 -10.77 -14.33 -19.27
CA ASP A 154 -11.09 -13.79 -20.58
C ASP A 154 -11.54 -12.31 -20.50
N SER A 155 -11.97 -11.74 -21.62
CA SER A 155 -12.46 -10.35 -21.68
C SER A 155 -13.74 -10.10 -20.89
N TRP A 156 -14.44 -11.13 -20.45
CA TRP A 156 -15.62 -11.11 -19.59
C TRP A 156 -15.30 -11.47 -18.14
N TRP A 157 -14.02 -11.62 -17.83
CA TRP A 157 -13.49 -11.98 -16.51
C TRP A 157 -13.83 -13.40 -16.07
N GLU A 158 -14.22 -14.29 -16.99
CA GLU A 158 -14.38 -15.69 -16.71
C GLU A 158 -13.03 -16.42 -16.79
N THR A 159 -12.77 -17.28 -15.83
CA THR A 159 -11.55 -18.09 -15.79
C THR A 159 -11.68 -19.30 -16.74
N GLY A 160 -10.63 -20.12 -16.83
CA GLY A 160 -10.70 -21.42 -17.52
C GLY A 160 -11.71 -22.40 -16.91
N ILE A 161 -12.27 -22.11 -15.75
CA ILE A 161 -13.33 -22.89 -15.09
C ILE A 161 -14.65 -22.20 -15.37
N SER A 162 -15.56 -22.89 -16.09
CA SER A 162 -16.88 -22.34 -16.42
C SER A 162 -17.67 -21.92 -15.17
N GLY A 163 -18.20 -20.70 -15.18
CA GLY A 163 -18.96 -20.14 -14.06
C GLY A 163 -18.11 -19.51 -12.96
N LEU A 164 -16.78 -19.61 -13.03
CA LEU A 164 -15.87 -18.95 -12.10
C LEU A 164 -15.33 -17.65 -12.70
N TYR A 165 -15.64 -16.53 -12.06
CA TYR A 165 -15.22 -15.19 -12.48
C TYR A 165 -14.20 -14.63 -11.50
N ALA A 166 -13.08 -14.13 -12.01
CA ALA A 166 -12.02 -13.49 -11.25
C ALA A 166 -11.95 -12.01 -11.65
N VAL A 167 -12.13 -11.08 -10.71
CA VAL A 167 -12.27 -9.64 -10.99
C VAL A 167 -11.28 -8.82 -10.18
N GLY A 168 -10.65 -7.83 -10.81
CA GLY A 168 -9.72 -6.91 -10.16
C GLY A 168 -8.33 -7.52 -9.94
N GLU A 169 -7.75 -7.28 -8.77
CA GLU A 169 -6.35 -7.64 -8.48
C GLU A 169 -6.07 -9.14 -8.59
N VAL A 170 -7.04 -9.99 -8.24
CA VAL A 170 -6.90 -11.45 -8.32
C VAL A 170 -6.60 -11.99 -9.72
N CYS A 171 -6.87 -11.22 -10.79
CA CYS A 171 -6.51 -11.58 -12.17
C CYS A 171 -5.29 -10.82 -12.67
N ALA A 172 -4.46 -10.25 -11.82
CA ALA A 172 -3.27 -9.49 -12.21
C ALA A 172 -3.55 -8.28 -13.13
N SER A 173 -4.78 -7.74 -13.11
CA SER A 173 -5.21 -6.66 -14.02
C SER A 173 -4.52 -5.32 -13.79
N HIS A 174 -3.76 -5.19 -12.71
CA HIS A 174 -3.13 -3.93 -12.31
C HIS A 174 -1.76 -3.69 -12.96
N GLY A 175 -1.08 -4.74 -13.45
CA GLY A 175 0.29 -4.65 -13.97
C GLY A 175 1.33 -4.35 -12.88
N VAL A 176 2.58 -4.19 -13.30
CA VAL A 176 3.74 -3.96 -12.42
C VAL A 176 3.72 -2.55 -11.84
N THR A 177 3.37 -1.56 -12.65
CA THR A 177 3.28 -0.15 -12.26
C THR A 177 1.94 0.40 -12.67
N ARG A 178 1.22 1.01 -11.74
CA ARG A 178 -0.10 1.56 -12.01
C ARG A 178 -0.27 2.99 -11.46
N PRO A 179 -1.05 3.86 -12.12
CA PRO A 179 -1.50 5.11 -11.54
C PRO A 179 -2.37 4.90 -10.30
N GLY A 180 -2.35 5.84 -9.36
CA GLY A 180 -3.23 5.82 -8.19
C GLY A 180 -4.71 5.72 -8.58
N GLY A 181 -5.50 4.97 -7.80
CA GLY A 181 -6.93 4.77 -8.03
C GLY A 181 -7.29 3.70 -9.07
N THR A 182 -6.37 3.27 -9.93
CA THR A 182 -6.66 2.28 -10.98
C THR A 182 -7.02 0.89 -10.43
N ALA A 183 -6.58 0.56 -9.22
CA ALA A 183 -6.94 -0.70 -8.56
C ALA A 183 -8.46 -0.81 -8.35
N LEU A 184 -9.07 0.22 -7.78
CA LEU A 184 -10.52 0.28 -7.56
C LEU A 184 -11.28 0.28 -8.89
N ASN A 185 -10.82 1.07 -9.87
CA ASN A 185 -11.43 1.12 -11.19
C ASN A 185 -11.39 -0.24 -11.89
N ALA A 186 -10.28 -0.96 -11.87
CA ALA A 186 -10.17 -2.29 -12.45
C ALA A 186 -11.14 -3.28 -11.82
N GLY A 187 -11.31 -3.23 -10.49
CA GLY A 187 -12.29 -4.03 -9.78
C GLY A 187 -13.73 -3.70 -10.16
N GLN A 188 -14.09 -2.43 -10.18
CA GLN A 188 -15.44 -1.98 -10.52
C GLN A 188 -15.81 -2.28 -11.97
N VAL A 189 -14.96 -1.92 -12.93
CA VAL A 189 -15.19 -2.19 -14.36
C VAL A 189 -15.25 -3.69 -14.61
N GLY A 190 -14.36 -4.47 -13.99
CA GLY A 190 -14.35 -5.93 -14.10
C GLY A 190 -15.63 -6.56 -13.56
N ALA A 191 -16.13 -6.09 -12.41
CA ALA A 191 -17.39 -6.57 -11.83
C ALA A 191 -18.60 -6.31 -12.74
N VAL A 192 -18.71 -5.10 -13.32
CA VAL A 192 -19.78 -4.76 -14.26
C VAL A 192 -19.71 -5.63 -15.51
N ARG A 193 -18.51 -5.81 -16.08
CA ARG A 193 -18.33 -6.67 -17.27
C ARG A 193 -18.63 -8.14 -16.98
N ALA A 194 -18.19 -8.67 -15.84
CA ALA A 194 -18.49 -10.04 -15.45
C ALA A 194 -20.01 -10.24 -15.28
N ALA A 195 -20.70 -9.32 -14.61
CA ALA A 195 -22.16 -9.38 -14.45
C ALA A 195 -22.89 -9.33 -15.83
N GLU A 196 -22.44 -8.48 -16.75
CA GLU A 196 -22.99 -8.42 -18.11
C GLU A 196 -22.71 -9.72 -18.89
N GLY A 197 -21.51 -10.29 -18.80
CA GLY A 197 -21.16 -11.58 -19.40
C GLY A 197 -22.04 -12.72 -18.91
N ILE A 198 -22.28 -12.78 -17.58
CA ILE A 198 -23.19 -13.76 -16.97
C ILE A 198 -24.60 -13.60 -17.49
N ARG A 199 -25.10 -12.36 -17.58
CA ARG A 199 -26.44 -12.07 -18.12
C ARG A 199 -26.59 -12.53 -19.55
N LEU A 200 -25.61 -12.20 -20.43
CA LEU A 200 -25.62 -12.58 -21.84
C LEU A 200 -25.58 -14.10 -22.01
N LYS A 201 -24.76 -14.82 -21.25
CA LYS A 201 -24.72 -16.29 -21.26
C LYS A 201 -26.06 -16.91 -20.83
N LYS A 202 -26.69 -16.35 -19.80
CA LYS A 202 -28.00 -16.83 -19.34
C LYS A 202 -29.10 -16.64 -20.41
N VAL A 203 -29.13 -15.48 -21.06
CA VAL A 203 -30.05 -15.19 -22.16
C VAL A 203 -29.83 -16.17 -23.32
N ALA A 204 -28.57 -16.38 -23.75
CA ALA A 204 -28.24 -17.32 -24.80
C ALA A 204 -28.61 -18.77 -24.47
N GLN A 205 -28.50 -19.19 -23.20
CA GLN A 205 -28.93 -20.52 -22.77
C GLN A 205 -30.46 -20.66 -22.79
N THR A 206 -31.21 -19.61 -22.45
CA THR A 206 -32.68 -19.62 -22.47
C THR A 206 -33.21 -19.64 -23.90
N GLU A 207 -32.58 -18.88 -24.83
CA GLU A 207 -32.95 -18.89 -26.23
C GLU A 207 -32.62 -20.22 -26.94
N ASN A 208 -31.53 -20.90 -26.57
CA ASN A 208 -31.18 -22.21 -27.07
C ASN A 208 -32.13 -23.33 -26.63
N THR A 209 -32.91 -23.14 -25.57
CA THR A 209 -33.95 -24.10 -25.14
C THR A 209 -35.25 -23.94 -25.96
N GLU A 210 -35.41 -22.83 -26.66
CA GLU A 210 -36.62 -22.57 -27.47
C GLU A 210 -36.38 -22.66 -29.00
N ASN A 211 -35.15 -22.53 -29.51
CA ASN A 211 -34.82 -22.63 -30.92
C ASN A 211 -33.34 -22.98 -31.16
N ASP A 212 -33.10 -23.84 -32.15
CA ASP A 212 -31.83 -24.35 -32.67
C ASP A 212 -30.86 -23.26 -33.14
N PHE A 213 -30.35 -22.40 -32.20
CA PHE A 213 -29.35 -21.38 -32.47
C PHE A 213 -27.94 -22.01 -32.49
N ARG A 214 -27.32 -21.93 -33.66
CA ARG A 214 -25.93 -22.39 -33.86
C ARG A 214 -24.99 -21.55 -33.02
N ASP A 215 -24.06 -22.20 -32.34
CA ASP A 215 -22.97 -21.67 -31.50
C ASP A 215 -22.21 -20.46 -32.12
N ALA A 216 -22.25 -20.29 -33.45
CA ALA A 216 -21.64 -19.21 -34.22
C ALA A 216 -22.31 -17.85 -34.01
N ASP A 217 -23.64 -17.79 -33.91
CA ASP A 217 -24.38 -16.51 -33.83
C ASP A 217 -24.29 -15.91 -32.43
N VAL A 218 -24.18 -16.75 -31.41
CA VAL A 218 -23.96 -16.31 -30.00
C VAL A 218 -22.58 -15.70 -29.83
N LYS A 219 -21.53 -16.35 -30.37
CA LYS A 219 -20.16 -15.81 -30.38
C LYS A 219 -20.06 -14.49 -31.15
N GLU A 220 -20.76 -14.36 -32.27
CA GLU A 220 -20.77 -13.15 -33.06
C GLU A 220 -21.52 -12.00 -32.35
N THR A 221 -22.63 -12.27 -31.69
CA THR A 221 -23.38 -11.27 -30.90
C THR A 221 -22.55 -10.81 -29.69
N LEU A 222 -21.90 -11.72 -28.94
CA LEU A 222 -21.01 -11.38 -27.86
C LEU A 222 -19.79 -10.55 -28.31
N ARG A 223 -19.22 -10.85 -29.49
CA ARG A 223 -18.15 -10.05 -30.09
C ARG A 223 -18.61 -8.64 -30.45
N LYS A 224 -19.75 -8.50 -31.12
CA LYS A 224 -20.29 -7.19 -31.52
C LYS A 224 -20.58 -6.28 -30.34
N GLU A 225 -21.09 -6.82 -29.24
CA GLU A 225 -21.33 -6.07 -28.03
C GLU A 225 -20.03 -5.69 -27.30
N ALA A 226 -19.00 -6.55 -27.33
CA ALA A 226 -17.70 -6.27 -26.70
C ALA A 226 -16.93 -5.11 -27.35
N PHE A 227 -17.15 -4.87 -28.66
CA PHE A 227 -16.45 -3.84 -29.43
C PHE A 227 -17.27 -2.55 -29.67
N LYS A 228 -18.48 -2.43 -29.11
CA LYS A 228 -19.31 -1.23 -29.21
C LYS A 228 -19.04 -0.12 -28.20
N ARG A 229 -18.00 -0.29 -27.35
CA ARG A 229 -17.64 0.69 -26.30
C ARG A 229 -16.19 1.12 -26.36
#